data_b18e6d3f2e31524f443d9bc70598dea2
#
_entry.id   b18e6d3f2e31524f443d9bc70598dea2
#
_cell.length_a   1.000
_cell.length_b   1.000
_cell.length_c   1.000
_cell.angle_alpha   90.00
_cell.angle_beta   90.00
_cell.angle_gamma   90.00
#
_symmetry.space_group_name_H-M   'P 1'
#
loop_
_entity.id
_entity.type
_entity.pdbx_description
1 polymer ?
#
loop_
_entity_poly.entity_id
_entity_poly.type
_entity_poly.pdbx_seq_one_letter_code
_entity_poly.pdbx_strand_id
1 'polypeptide(L)'
;MVPAFFAAGQAQTLDKARLDQFFDRLAEKNKAMGSLTIARDGNVLYTRAIGYSQISGAERKPLTAANRFRIGSITKMFTATMILQLVEEGKLKLTDTLDTFFPQVPNAPKITIAQILAHRSGIPNVRREQNARGNISTLPMTKDEHLALIVKRTPDFEPDTKQSYSNSGYFLLGLILEKVTGKSYAEALEERIASKIGLNDTDLATGNIDVNKNEALTYVHFGGDWKPVSETHPTMLFSAGAIVSTPGDMARFIHALFEGKLVSKNTLDHMRTMRDGEGFGMVTFTFAGRTFYGHTVGADNYGAWLAYEPEEKLAVAYTTNAKIYPVGNIVSGVVDIYYHRPFQIPALESIVVNPDVLDRYVGVYSIPGAPAKARVTRDGSTLFFQPPGESSAVPLEATAEDKFQLEGVAVFTFDAAKNQMTVKRRGGERVFTKEE
;
A
#
# COMPACT_ATOMS: atom_id res chain seq x y z
N MET A 1 -38.89 32.16 -25.39
CA MET A 1 -37.73 31.29 -25.38
C MET A 1 -36.57 32.09 -24.78
N VAL A 2 -36.19 31.80 -23.53
CA VAL A 2 -35.03 32.44 -22.89
C VAL A 2 -33.87 31.46 -23.09
N PRO A 3 -32.73 31.91 -23.65
CA PRO A 3 -31.58 31.03 -23.80
C PRO A 3 -30.97 30.75 -22.42
N ALA A 4 -30.88 29.47 -22.04
CA ALA A 4 -30.12 29.03 -20.89
C ALA A 4 -28.63 29.22 -21.20
N PHE A 5 -28.01 30.22 -20.61
CA PHE A 5 -26.56 30.32 -20.55
C PHE A 5 -26.01 29.19 -19.66
N PHE A 6 -25.49 28.15 -20.27
CA PHE A 6 -24.56 27.27 -19.60
C PHE A 6 -23.30 28.09 -19.28
N ALA A 7 -23.15 28.47 -18.02
CA ALA A 7 -21.90 29.00 -17.52
C ALA A 7 -20.84 27.92 -17.72
N ALA A 8 -19.90 28.16 -18.63
CA ALA A 8 -18.68 27.35 -18.70
C ALA A 8 -17.99 27.45 -17.34
N GLY A 9 -18.01 26.35 -16.60
CA GLY A 9 -17.34 26.26 -15.31
C GLY A 9 -15.88 26.63 -15.51
N GLN A 10 -15.43 27.71 -14.87
CA GLN A 10 -14.00 28.03 -14.81
C GLN A 10 -13.28 26.77 -14.33
N ALA A 11 -12.31 26.32 -15.11
CA ALA A 11 -11.46 25.19 -14.72
C ALA A 11 -10.84 25.55 -13.36
N GLN A 12 -11.28 24.85 -12.33
CA GLN A 12 -10.88 25.09 -10.95
C GLN A 12 -9.36 24.87 -10.87
N THR A 13 -8.59 25.92 -10.58
CA THR A 13 -7.13 25.85 -10.52
C THR A 13 -6.72 25.13 -9.24
N LEU A 14 -5.84 24.13 -9.36
CA LEU A 14 -5.30 23.39 -8.23
C LEU A 14 -4.62 24.32 -7.21
N ASP A 15 -5.01 24.24 -5.95
CA ASP A 15 -4.38 25.00 -4.86
C ASP A 15 -3.01 24.38 -4.48
N LYS A 16 -2.00 24.70 -5.30
CA LYS A 16 -0.63 24.22 -5.11
C LYS A 16 -0.02 24.74 -3.81
N ALA A 17 -0.33 25.97 -3.42
CA ALA A 17 0.19 26.56 -2.19
C ALA A 17 -0.30 25.79 -0.95
N ARG A 18 -1.56 25.35 -0.96
CA ARG A 18 -2.12 24.55 0.13
C ARG A 18 -1.51 23.14 0.19
N LEU A 19 -1.25 22.53 -0.96
CA LEU A 19 -0.53 21.26 -1.05
C LEU A 19 0.90 21.42 -0.53
N ASP A 20 1.62 22.47 -0.93
CA ASP A 20 2.96 22.76 -0.43
C ASP A 20 2.96 22.90 1.11
N GLN A 21 2.05 23.70 1.68
CA GLN A 21 1.91 23.85 3.13
C GLN A 21 1.68 22.51 3.85
N PHE A 22 0.86 21.63 3.27
CA PHE A 22 0.58 20.32 3.85
C PHE A 22 1.83 19.44 3.84
N PHE A 23 2.52 19.33 2.70
CA PHE A 23 3.72 18.52 2.56
C PHE A 23 4.90 19.10 3.35
N ASP A 24 5.06 20.42 3.42
CA ASP A 24 6.06 21.07 4.24
C ASP A 24 5.84 20.76 5.73
N ARG A 25 4.57 20.78 6.20
CA ARG A 25 4.24 20.38 7.57
C ARG A 25 4.60 18.93 7.87
N LEU A 26 4.33 18.01 6.95
CA LEU A 26 4.70 16.59 7.09
C LEU A 26 6.23 16.43 7.17
N ALA A 27 6.98 17.17 6.35
CA ALA A 27 8.45 17.13 6.32
C ALA A 27 9.06 17.75 7.59
N GLU A 28 8.64 18.95 7.96
CA GLU A 28 9.10 19.67 9.18
C GLU A 28 8.92 18.86 10.45
N LYS A 29 7.84 18.12 10.54
CA LYS A 29 7.50 17.30 11.70
C LYS A 29 8.02 15.86 11.60
N ASN A 30 8.82 15.52 10.57
CA ASN A 30 9.32 14.16 10.29
C ASN A 30 8.21 13.10 10.24
N LYS A 31 7.05 13.43 9.65
CA LYS A 31 5.88 12.56 9.60
C LYS A 31 5.77 11.76 8.31
N ALA A 32 6.47 12.16 7.25
CA ALA A 32 6.53 11.43 6.00
C ALA A 32 7.83 11.71 5.25
N MET A 33 8.27 10.70 4.51
CA MET A 33 9.21 10.84 3.40
C MET A 33 8.56 10.16 2.19
N GLY A 34 8.37 10.89 1.10
CA GLY A 34 7.67 10.31 -0.05
C GLY A 34 7.52 11.26 -1.21
N SER A 35 6.83 10.79 -2.24
CA SER A 35 6.63 11.53 -3.48
C SER A 35 5.17 11.42 -3.94
N LEU A 36 4.60 12.54 -4.38
CA LEU A 36 3.24 12.68 -4.90
C LEU A 36 3.29 13.09 -6.37
N THR A 37 2.39 12.54 -7.17
CA THR A 37 2.01 13.08 -8.49
C THR A 37 0.49 13.17 -8.58
N ILE A 38 -0.01 14.33 -8.99
CA ILE A 38 -1.39 14.55 -9.38
C ILE A 38 -1.39 14.83 -10.89
N ALA A 39 -2.16 14.05 -11.64
CA ALA A 39 -2.31 14.23 -13.08
C ALA A 39 -3.79 14.23 -13.47
N ARG A 40 -4.15 15.02 -14.49
CA ARG A 40 -5.50 15.05 -15.04
C ARG A 40 -5.42 14.92 -16.55
N ASP A 41 -6.23 14.04 -17.12
CA ASP A 41 -6.24 13.73 -18.56
C ASP A 41 -4.82 13.50 -19.13
N GLY A 42 -4.01 12.72 -18.38
CA GLY A 42 -2.62 12.40 -18.73
C GLY A 42 -1.59 13.51 -18.48
N ASN A 43 -2.03 14.74 -18.15
CA ASN A 43 -1.15 15.88 -17.90
C ASN A 43 -0.83 16.01 -16.42
N VAL A 44 0.45 16.10 -16.06
CA VAL A 44 0.88 16.31 -14.68
C VAL A 44 0.54 17.75 -14.26
N LEU A 45 -0.28 17.87 -13.21
CA LEU A 45 -0.66 19.17 -12.61
C LEU A 45 0.25 19.58 -11.47
N TYR A 46 0.73 18.57 -10.70
CA TYR A 46 1.55 18.80 -9.52
C TYR A 46 2.39 17.59 -9.19
N THR A 47 3.63 17.84 -8.76
CA THR A 47 4.53 16.86 -8.16
C THR A 47 5.19 17.44 -6.92
N ARG A 48 5.34 16.64 -5.88
CA ARG A 48 6.05 17.03 -4.67
C ARG A 48 6.77 15.84 -4.09
N ALA A 49 8.05 16.00 -3.75
CA ALA A 49 8.81 15.03 -2.99
C ALA A 49 9.31 15.68 -1.70
N ILE A 50 9.27 14.95 -0.59
CA ILE A 50 9.72 15.38 0.74
C ILE A 50 10.55 14.28 1.39
N GLY A 51 11.52 14.69 2.21
CA GLY A 51 12.41 13.76 2.92
C GLY A 51 13.58 13.29 2.07
N TYR A 52 14.08 12.10 2.32
CA TYR A 52 15.37 11.62 1.83
C TYR A 52 15.24 10.26 1.15
N SER A 53 15.93 10.10 0.00
CA SER A 53 16.08 8.82 -0.70
C SER A 53 17.16 7.95 -0.07
N GLN A 54 18.18 8.59 0.51
CA GLN A 54 19.28 7.92 1.19
C GLN A 54 19.80 8.79 2.34
N ILE A 55 20.11 8.14 3.45
CA ILE A 55 20.76 8.74 4.63
C ILE A 55 21.98 7.86 4.94
N SER A 56 23.17 8.46 4.96
CA SER A 56 24.44 7.79 5.26
C SER A 56 25.24 8.67 6.23
N GLY A 57 25.21 8.35 7.52
CA GLY A 57 25.78 9.22 8.54
C GLY A 57 25.12 10.61 8.56
N ALA A 58 25.92 11.65 8.34
CA ALA A 58 25.46 13.04 8.24
C ALA A 58 24.94 13.41 6.84
N GLU A 59 25.27 12.62 5.83
CA GLU A 59 24.85 12.88 4.44
C GLU A 59 23.38 12.48 4.24
N ARG A 60 22.61 13.40 3.65
CA ARG A 60 21.18 13.21 3.39
C ARG A 60 20.88 13.57 1.93
N LYS A 61 20.63 12.54 1.09
CA LYS A 61 20.25 12.73 -0.30
C LYS A 61 18.75 12.99 -0.38
N PRO A 62 18.29 14.17 -0.82
CA PRO A 62 16.86 14.48 -0.89
C PRO A 62 16.13 13.53 -1.83
N LEU A 63 14.84 13.28 -1.54
CA LEU A 63 13.91 12.69 -2.49
C LEU A 63 13.58 13.69 -3.60
N THR A 64 13.39 13.15 -4.78
CA THR A 64 12.93 13.85 -5.98
C THR A 64 11.76 13.09 -6.62
N ALA A 65 11.06 13.70 -7.57
CA ALA A 65 10.00 13.04 -8.34
C ALA A 65 10.51 11.86 -9.19
N ALA A 66 11.82 11.80 -9.47
CA ALA A 66 12.46 10.73 -10.23
C ALA A 66 12.90 9.54 -9.36
N ASN A 67 12.75 9.61 -8.04
CA ASN A 67 13.07 8.45 -7.21
C ASN A 67 12.04 7.35 -7.42
N ARG A 68 12.56 6.12 -7.46
CA ARG A 68 11.81 4.90 -7.66
C ARG A 68 11.52 4.25 -6.31
N PHE A 69 10.33 3.68 -6.19
CA PHE A 69 9.84 3.06 -4.95
C PHE A 69 9.29 1.67 -5.22
N ARG A 70 9.38 0.79 -4.26
CA ARG A 70 8.62 -0.45 -4.24
C ARG A 70 7.14 -0.11 -4.20
N ILE A 71 6.38 -0.48 -5.24
CA ILE A 71 4.94 -0.18 -5.31
C ILE A 71 4.05 -1.31 -4.80
N GLY A 72 4.66 -2.38 -4.28
CA GLY A 72 3.97 -3.49 -3.61
C GLY A 72 2.74 -3.97 -4.38
N SER A 73 1.62 -4.12 -3.71
CA SER A 73 0.39 -4.70 -4.31
C SER A 73 -0.20 -3.93 -5.49
N ILE A 74 0.22 -2.69 -5.77
CA ILE A 74 -0.15 -2.01 -7.02
C ILE A 74 0.35 -2.83 -8.23
N THR A 75 1.42 -3.63 -8.08
CA THR A 75 1.87 -4.64 -9.06
C THR A 75 0.73 -5.52 -9.59
N LYS A 76 -0.29 -5.81 -8.77
CA LYS A 76 -1.41 -6.66 -9.17
C LYS A 76 -2.23 -6.06 -10.31
N MET A 77 -2.32 -4.74 -10.38
CA MET A 77 -2.98 -4.06 -11.51
C MET A 77 -2.23 -4.33 -12.82
N PHE A 78 -0.90 -4.28 -12.79
CA PHE A 78 -0.05 -4.61 -13.95
C PHE A 78 -0.19 -6.08 -14.34
N THR A 79 -0.14 -6.98 -13.36
CA THR A 79 -0.31 -8.43 -13.60
C THR A 79 -1.69 -8.73 -14.20
N ALA A 80 -2.76 -8.18 -13.62
CA ALA A 80 -4.12 -8.36 -14.14
C ALA A 80 -4.25 -7.81 -15.56
N THR A 81 -3.69 -6.63 -15.85
CA THR A 81 -3.67 -6.06 -17.20
C THR A 81 -3.01 -7.00 -18.20
N MET A 82 -1.82 -7.55 -17.90
CA MET A 82 -1.12 -8.47 -18.82
C MET A 82 -1.86 -9.79 -19.01
N ILE A 83 -2.46 -10.35 -17.95
CA ILE A 83 -3.31 -11.55 -18.04
C ILE A 83 -4.52 -11.29 -18.94
N LEU A 84 -5.18 -10.16 -18.78
CA LEU A 84 -6.35 -9.80 -19.58
C LEU A 84 -6.00 -9.47 -21.03
N GLN A 85 -4.82 -8.95 -21.32
CA GLN A 85 -4.31 -8.86 -22.69
C GLN A 85 -4.17 -10.23 -23.34
N LEU A 86 -3.70 -11.26 -22.59
CA LEU A 86 -3.65 -12.63 -23.10
C LEU A 86 -5.06 -13.21 -23.35
N VAL A 87 -6.05 -12.79 -22.56
CA VAL A 87 -7.45 -13.16 -22.78
C VAL A 87 -7.98 -12.52 -24.05
N GLU A 88 -7.71 -11.23 -24.30
CA GLU A 88 -8.08 -10.55 -25.55
C GLU A 88 -7.39 -11.13 -26.78
N GLU A 89 -6.17 -11.59 -26.62
CA GLU A 89 -5.41 -12.29 -27.67
C GLU A 89 -5.88 -13.74 -27.92
N GLY A 90 -6.83 -14.25 -27.14
CA GLY A 90 -7.32 -15.63 -27.22
C GLY A 90 -6.32 -16.69 -26.75
N LYS A 91 -5.21 -16.28 -26.14
CA LYS A 91 -4.17 -17.17 -25.61
C LYS A 91 -4.51 -17.75 -24.25
N LEU A 92 -5.47 -17.16 -23.55
CA LEU A 92 -5.97 -17.54 -22.25
C LEU A 92 -7.48 -17.26 -22.19
N LYS A 93 -8.22 -18.02 -21.38
CA LYS A 93 -9.63 -17.74 -21.09
C LYS A 93 -9.80 -17.50 -19.59
N LEU A 94 -10.70 -16.61 -19.22
CA LEU A 94 -11.06 -16.40 -17.82
C LEU A 94 -11.61 -17.65 -17.14
N THR A 95 -12.17 -18.57 -17.95
CA THR A 95 -12.70 -19.88 -17.52
C THR A 95 -11.68 -21.00 -17.52
N ASP A 96 -10.46 -20.78 -18.02
CA ASP A 96 -9.41 -21.81 -17.96
C ASP A 96 -9.10 -22.11 -16.50
N THR A 97 -8.93 -23.40 -16.21
CA THR A 97 -8.70 -23.88 -14.85
C THR A 97 -7.21 -24.00 -14.54
N LEU A 98 -6.88 -23.83 -13.28
CA LEU A 98 -5.50 -23.79 -12.81
C LEU A 98 -4.73 -25.08 -13.06
N ASP A 99 -5.41 -26.23 -13.12
CA ASP A 99 -4.79 -27.53 -13.40
C ASP A 99 -4.16 -27.64 -14.81
N THR A 100 -4.61 -26.83 -15.75
CA THR A 100 -3.95 -26.67 -17.07
C THR A 100 -2.49 -26.23 -16.92
N PHE A 101 -2.17 -25.49 -15.87
CA PHE A 101 -0.85 -24.91 -15.65
C PHE A 101 -0.12 -25.52 -14.46
N PHE A 102 -0.84 -25.81 -13.37
CA PHE A 102 -0.34 -26.29 -12.09
C PHE A 102 -1.27 -27.33 -11.46
N PRO A 103 -1.35 -28.56 -12.04
CA PRO A 103 -2.25 -29.62 -11.55
C PRO A 103 -1.96 -30.05 -10.11
N GLN A 104 -0.75 -29.78 -9.61
CA GLN A 104 -0.34 -30.11 -8.25
C GLN A 104 -0.88 -29.16 -7.16
N VAL A 105 -1.47 -28.00 -7.54
CA VAL A 105 -2.09 -27.07 -6.60
C VAL A 105 -3.42 -27.65 -6.11
N PRO A 106 -3.70 -27.69 -4.80
CA PRO A 106 -4.98 -28.19 -4.29
C PRO A 106 -6.17 -27.42 -4.90
N ASN A 107 -7.23 -28.14 -5.25
CA ASN A 107 -8.42 -27.63 -5.94
C ASN A 107 -8.18 -27.07 -7.37
N ALA A 108 -7.00 -27.24 -7.96
CA ALA A 108 -6.67 -26.68 -9.27
C ALA A 108 -7.72 -26.90 -10.36
N PRO A 109 -8.38 -28.09 -10.52
CA PRO A 109 -9.44 -28.30 -11.52
C PRO A 109 -10.72 -27.47 -11.31
N LYS A 110 -10.90 -26.89 -10.11
CA LYS A 110 -12.07 -26.08 -9.75
C LYS A 110 -11.76 -24.57 -9.77
N ILE A 111 -10.49 -24.19 -9.82
CA ILE A 111 -10.04 -22.80 -9.72
C ILE A 111 -9.87 -22.21 -11.10
N THR A 112 -10.64 -21.18 -11.45
CA THR A 112 -10.51 -20.47 -12.73
C THR A 112 -9.58 -19.26 -12.62
N ILE A 113 -9.06 -18.80 -13.78
CA ILE A 113 -8.28 -17.55 -13.88
C ILE A 113 -9.07 -16.35 -13.31
N ALA A 114 -10.36 -16.26 -13.61
CA ALA A 114 -11.23 -15.21 -13.07
C ALA A 114 -11.29 -15.21 -11.55
N GLN A 115 -11.40 -16.38 -10.94
CA GLN A 115 -11.46 -16.52 -9.48
C GLN A 115 -10.12 -16.13 -8.81
N ILE A 116 -8.99 -16.38 -9.48
CA ILE A 116 -7.68 -15.95 -8.99
C ILE A 116 -7.57 -14.42 -9.05
N LEU A 117 -7.92 -13.80 -10.19
CA LEU A 117 -7.91 -12.36 -10.39
C LEU A 117 -8.77 -11.62 -9.34
N ALA A 118 -9.93 -12.18 -8.98
CA ALA A 118 -10.90 -11.62 -8.03
C ALA A 118 -10.66 -12.04 -6.57
N HIS A 119 -9.54 -12.68 -6.23
CA HIS A 119 -9.27 -13.19 -4.88
C HIS A 119 -10.35 -14.15 -4.32
N ARG A 120 -10.94 -14.99 -5.19
CA ARG A 120 -12.01 -15.94 -4.84
C ARG A 120 -11.62 -17.40 -5.05
N SER A 121 -10.34 -17.67 -5.24
CA SER A 121 -9.81 -19.00 -5.55
C SER A 121 -9.71 -19.95 -4.35
N GLY A 122 -9.72 -19.45 -3.11
CA GLY A 122 -9.42 -20.25 -1.92
C GLY A 122 -7.95 -20.63 -1.74
N ILE A 123 -7.05 -20.14 -2.62
CA ILE A 123 -5.60 -20.36 -2.50
C ILE A 123 -5.06 -19.60 -1.29
N PRO A 124 -4.44 -20.31 -0.30
CA PRO A 124 -3.94 -19.70 0.91
C PRO A 124 -2.86 -18.63 0.63
N ASN A 125 -2.89 -17.55 1.38
CA ASN A 125 -1.89 -16.50 1.31
C ASN A 125 -0.68 -16.89 2.18
N VAL A 126 0.31 -17.56 1.60
CA VAL A 126 1.50 -18.06 2.32
C VAL A 126 2.30 -16.94 2.98
N ARG A 127 2.27 -15.72 2.44
CA ARG A 127 2.92 -14.55 3.04
C ARG A 127 2.25 -14.09 4.33
N ARG A 128 0.93 -14.17 4.43
CA ARG A 128 0.20 -13.73 5.63
C ARG A 128 0.64 -14.51 6.87
N GLU A 129 0.90 -15.80 6.71
CA GLU A 129 1.37 -16.65 7.80
C GLU A 129 2.82 -16.36 8.19
N GLN A 130 3.69 -16.02 7.22
CA GLN A 130 5.07 -15.64 7.48
C GLN A 130 5.12 -14.33 8.27
N ASN A 131 4.32 -13.33 7.87
CA ASN A 131 4.21 -12.05 8.57
C ASN A 131 3.63 -12.22 9.99
N ALA A 132 2.64 -13.09 10.17
CA ALA A 132 2.06 -13.36 11.50
C ALA A 132 3.07 -13.99 12.47
N ARG A 133 4.14 -14.62 11.96
CA ARG A 133 5.25 -15.16 12.76
C ARG A 133 6.38 -14.14 13.00
N GLY A 134 6.22 -12.89 12.58
CA GLY A 134 7.24 -11.85 12.72
C GLY A 134 8.44 -11.99 11.76
N ASN A 135 8.34 -12.88 10.79
CA ASN A 135 9.43 -13.17 9.85
C ASN A 135 9.28 -12.32 8.57
N ILE A 136 9.89 -11.14 8.54
CA ILE A 136 10.20 -10.48 7.27
C ILE A 136 11.31 -11.29 6.61
N SER A 137 11.00 -12.02 5.54
CA SER A 137 12.03 -12.77 4.81
C SER A 137 12.85 -11.81 3.96
N THR A 138 14.05 -11.50 4.42
CA THR A 138 15.04 -10.69 3.68
C THR A 138 15.87 -11.53 2.71
N LEU A 139 15.69 -12.85 2.74
CA LEU A 139 16.41 -13.77 1.87
C LEU A 139 15.63 -14.02 0.57
N PRO A 140 16.33 -14.23 -0.55
CA PRO A 140 15.70 -14.61 -1.79
C PRO A 140 15.02 -15.98 -1.67
N MET A 141 13.94 -16.16 -2.44
CA MET A 141 13.27 -17.44 -2.62
C MET A 141 13.09 -17.69 -4.11
N THR A 142 13.35 -18.91 -4.56
CA THR A 142 13.09 -19.30 -5.94
C THR A 142 11.60 -19.46 -6.21
N LYS A 143 11.20 -19.38 -7.48
CA LYS A 143 9.81 -19.62 -7.89
C LYS A 143 9.32 -21.01 -7.52
N ASP A 144 10.18 -22.02 -7.65
CA ASP A 144 9.86 -23.42 -7.32
C ASP A 144 9.66 -23.61 -5.81
N GLU A 145 10.50 -23.00 -4.99
CA GLU A 145 10.33 -23.02 -3.52
C GLU A 145 9.01 -22.36 -3.12
N HIS A 146 8.67 -21.21 -3.71
CA HIS A 146 7.41 -20.52 -3.42
C HIS A 146 6.20 -21.34 -3.87
N LEU A 147 6.25 -21.93 -5.09
CA LEU A 147 5.21 -22.83 -5.59
C LEU A 147 5.05 -24.05 -4.64
N ALA A 148 6.16 -24.65 -4.20
CA ALA A 148 6.13 -25.77 -3.25
C ALA A 148 5.46 -25.40 -1.91
N LEU A 149 5.64 -24.16 -1.44
CA LEU A 149 4.92 -23.68 -0.25
C LEU A 149 3.41 -23.59 -0.48
N ILE A 150 2.97 -23.12 -1.66
CA ILE A 150 1.54 -23.05 -2.01
C ILE A 150 0.93 -24.46 -2.09
N VAL A 151 1.61 -25.39 -2.76
CA VAL A 151 1.15 -26.77 -2.97
C VAL A 151 0.96 -27.53 -1.65
N LYS A 152 1.80 -27.25 -0.65
CA LYS A 152 1.74 -27.90 0.67
C LYS A 152 0.58 -27.41 1.56
N ARG A 153 -0.18 -26.38 1.14
CA ARG A 153 -1.23 -25.79 1.98
C ARG A 153 -2.60 -26.35 1.68
N THR A 154 -3.41 -26.49 2.73
CA THR A 154 -4.83 -26.77 2.58
C THR A 154 -5.55 -25.52 2.08
N PRO A 155 -6.46 -25.62 1.12
CA PRO A 155 -7.27 -24.48 0.68
C PRO A 155 -8.03 -23.83 1.85
N ASP A 156 -8.11 -22.50 1.85
CA ASP A 156 -8.83 -21.75 2.89
C ASP A 156 -10.35 -21.96 2.79
N PHE A 157 -10.87 -22.19 1.57
CA PHE A 157 -12.28 -22.45 1.25
C PHE A 157 -12.43 -23.01 -0.17
N GLU A 158 -13.61 -23.51 -0.49
CA GLU A 158 -13.93 -23.96 -1.86
C GLU A 158 -14.01 -22.76 -2.81
N PRO A 159 -13.47 -22.87 -4.04
CA PRO A 159 -13.44 -21.79 -5.02
C PRO A 159 -14.81 -21.12 -5.20
N ASP A 160 -14.81 -19.79 -5.27
CA ASP A 160 -15.95 -18.90 -5.43
C ASP A 160 -16.94 -18.81 -4.25
N THR A 161 -16.74 -19.54 -3.16
CA THR A 161 -17.65 -19.47 -1.99
C THR A 161 -17.40 -18.25 -1.11
N LYS A 162 -16.17 -17.70 -1.12
CA LYS A 162 -15.76 -16.53 -0.32
C LYS A 162 -14.76 -15.69 -1.09
N GLN A 163 -14.56 -14.46 -0.63
CA GLN A 163 -13.44 -13.61 -1.02
C GLN A 163 -12.38 -13.65 0.10
N SER A 164 -11.11 -13.84 -0.28
CA SER A 164 -9.96 -13.68 0.61
C SER A 164 -8.72 -13.30 -0.18
N TYR A 165 -8.16 -12.14 0.14
CA TYR A 165 -6.98 -11.61 -0.53
C TYR A 165 -5.79 -12.58 -0.46
N SER A 166 -5.26 -12.96 -1.62
CA SER A 166 -4.15 -13.92 -1.71
C SER A 166 -3.04 -13.42 -2.65
N ASN A 167 -1.86 -13.17 -2.08
CA ASN A 167 -0.65 -12.93 -2.87
C ASN A 167 -0.24 -14.17 -3.66
N SER A 168 -0.48 -15.37 -3.11
CA SER A 168 -0.16 -16.62 -3.77
C SER A 168 -0.92 -16.79 -5.09
N GLY A 169 -2.17 -16.34 -5.16
CA GLY A 169 -2.93 -16.34 -6.41
C GLY A 169 -2.26 -15.48 -7.49
N TYR A 170 -1.88 -14.27 -7.14
CA TYR A 170 -1.19 -13.37 -8.09
C TYR A 170 0.22 -13.83 -8.44
N PHE A 171 0.92 -14.49 -7.51
CA PHE A 171 2.18 -15.17 -7.82
C PHE A 171 1.98 -16.23 -8.92
N LEU A 172 0.93 -17.07 -8.81
CA LEU A 172 0.61 -18.07 -9.84
C LEU A 172 0.21 -17.42 -11.17
N LEU A 173 -0.52 -16.28 -11.17
CA LEU A 173 -0.82 -15.55 -12.42
C LEU A 173 0.45 -15.09 -13.14
N GLY A 174 1.48 -14.66 -12.41
CA GLY A 174 2.77 -14.33 -13.02
C GLY A 174 3.46 -15.55 -13.64
N LEU A 175 3.40 -16.71 -13.00
CA LEU A 175 3.95 -17.95 -13.58
C LEU A 175 3.13 -18.41 -14.81
N ILE A 176 1.81 -18.22 -14.79
CA ILE A 176 0.95 -18.49 -15.97
C ILE A 176 1.32 -17.57 -17.12
N LEU A 177 1.52 -16.26 -16.84
CA LEU A 177 1.98 -15.30 -17.84
C LEU A 177 3.28 -15.74 -18.50
N GLU A 178 4.27 -16.18 -17.71
CA GLU A 178 5.55 -16.68 -18.24
C GLU A 178 5.36 -17.94 -19.11
N LYS A 179 4.54 -18.90 -18.64
CA LYS A 179 4.25 -20.13 -19.41
C LYS A 179 3.56 -19.85 -20.73
N VAL A 180 2.58 -18.94 -20.75
CA VAL A 180 1.79 -18.63 -21.95
C VAL A 180 2.57 -17.78 -22.95
N THR A 181 3.43 -16.88 -22.46
CA THR A 181 4.21 -15.98 -23.32
C THR A 181 5.57 -16.55 -23.74
N GLY A 182 6.11 -17.51 -23.00
CA GLY A 182 7.49 -17.97 -23.14
C GLY A 182 8.54 -16.94 -22.74
N LYS A 183 8.14 -15.83 -22.11
CA LYS A 183 8.99 -14.73 -21.67
C LYS A 183 8.98 -14.63 -20.14
N SER A 184 10.04 -14.07 -19.57
CA SER A 184 10.05 -13.70 -18.17
C SER A 184 8.98 -12.62 -17.88
N TYR A 185 8.53 -12.54 -16.63
CA TYR A 185 7.59 -11.50 -16.22
C TYR A 185 8.12 -10.09 -16.49
N ALA A 186 9.42 -9.86 -16.30
CA ALA A 186 10.05 -8.57 -16.57
C ALA A 186 10.00 -8.20 -18.07
N GLU A 187 10.31 -9.15 -18.96
CA GLU A 187 10.20 -8.93 -20.41
C GLU A 187 8.75 -8.69 -20.84
N ALA A 188 7.81 -9.44 -20.26
CA ALA A 188 6.40 -9.24 -20.54
C ALA A 188 5.89 -7.88 -20.04
N LEU A 189 6.32 -7.44 -18.86
CA LEU A 189 6.01 -6.10 -18.30
C LEU A 189 6.50 -5.00 -19.25
N GLU A 190 7.75 -5.10 -19.69
CA GLU A 190 8.38 -4.13 -20.59
C GLU A 190 7.62 -4.05 -21.92
N GLU A 191 7.41 -5.18 -22.61
CA GLU A 191 6.81 -5.18 -23.93
C GLU A 191 5.31 -4.88 -23.93
N ARG A 192 4.59 -5.36 -22.92
CA ARG A 192 3.13 -5.29 -22.88
C ARG A 192 2.60 -4.01 -22.29
N ILE A 193 3.40 -3.37 -21.43
CA ILE A 193 2.98 -2.17 -20.72
C ILE A 193 4.02 -1.06 -20.85
N ALA A 194 5.24 -1.24 -20.32
CA ALA A 194 6.16 -0.13 -20.11
C ALA A 194 6.54 0.59 -21.41
N SER A 195 7.02 -0.13 -22.41
CA SER A 195 7.37 0.45 -23.72
C SER A 195 6.15 1.03 -24.45
N LYS A 196 4.95 0.41 -24.31
CA LYS A 196 3.75 0.88 -25.02
C LYS A 196 3.28 2.26 -24.60
N ILE A 197 3.47 2.60 -23.33
CA ILE A 197 2.96 3.85 -22.76
C ILE A 197 4.07 4.74 -22.16
N GLY A 198 5.35 4.38 -22.38
CA GLY A 198 6.51 5.18 -22.00
C GLY A 198 6.72 5.25 -20.48
N LEU A 199 6.69 4.11 -19.79
CA LEU A 199 7.09 4.01 -18.39
C LEU A 199 8.60 3.73 -18.34
N ASN A 200 9.38 4.77 -18.14
CA ASN A 200 10.85 4.66 -18.20
C ASN A 200 11.48 4.25 -16.86
N ASP A 201 10.74 4.36 -15.78
CA ASP A 201 11.20 4.13 -14.42
C ASP A 201 10.43 2.99 -13.72
N THR A 202 9.82 2.10 -14.52
CA THR A 202 8.99 0.99 -14.03
C THR A 202 9.56 -0.34 -14.50
N ASP A 203 10.01 -1.17 -13.55
CA ASP A 203 10.49 -2.53 -13.84
C ASP A 203 10.21 -3.51 -12.68
N LEU A 204 10.54 -4.80 -12.87
CA LEU A 204 10.46 -5.82 -11.83
C LEU A 204 11.75 -5.83 -11.00
N ALA A 205 11.63 -5.59 -9.71
CA ALA A 205 12.74 -5.78 -8.79
C ALA A 205 13.07 -7.26 -8.60
N THR A 206 14.35 -7.59 -8.65
CA THR A 206 14.86 -8.96 -8.49
C THR A 206 15.83 -9.10 -7.32
N GLY A 207 16.24 -8.00 -6.70
CA GLY A 207 17.20 -7.95 -5.61
C GLY A 207 16.88 -6.86 -4.59
N ASN A 208 17.81 -6.63 -3.68
CA ASN A 208 17.72 -5.54 -2.72
C ASN A 208 17.59 -4.18 -3.42
N ILE A 209 17.21 -3.14 -2.65
CA ILE A 209 17.13 -1.77 -3.15
C ILE A 209 18.48 -1.37 -3.77
N ASP A 210 18.43 -0.90 -4.99
CA ASP A 210 19.59 -0.42 -5.73
C ASP A 210 19.58 1.12 -5.86
N VAL A 211 20.33 1.78 -4.99
CA VAL A 211 20.41 3.24 -4.97
C VAL A 211 21.05 3.82 -6.24
N ASN A 212 21.82 3.02 -7.00
CA ASN A 212 22.40 3.43 -8.29
C ASN A 212 21.34 3.48 -9.39
N LYS A 213 20.23 2.76 -9.20
CA LYS A 213 19.04 2.84 -10.05
C LYS A 213 18.01 3.84 -9.53
N ASN A 214 18.43 4.75 -8.66
CA ASN A 214 17.57 5.78 -8.08
C ASN A 214 16.45 5.25 -7.19
N GLU A 215 16.57 4.01 -6.67
CA GLU A 215 15.62 3.45 -5.73
C GLU A 215 15.81 4.07 -4.34
N ALA A 216 14.72 4.41 -3.66
CA ALA A 216 14.74 4.98 -2.33
C ALA A 216 14.87 3.90 -1.25
N LEU A 217 15.82 4.06 -0.32
CA LEU A 217 15.95 3.22 0.86
C LEU A 217 14.78 3.45 1.82
N THR A 218 14.38 2.42 2.55
CA THR A 218 13.26 2.46 3.49
C THR A 218 13.73 2.78 4.91
N TYR A 219 12.97 3.61 5.61
CA TYR A 219 13.32 4.13 6.92
C TYR A 219 12.15 4.01 7.91
N VAL A 220 12.53 4.00 9.19
CA VAL A 220 11.64 4.30 10.31
C VAL A 220 12.19 5.52 11.05
N HIS A 221 11.29 6.35 11.60
CA HIS A 221 11.69 7.45 12.48
C HIS A 221 11.65 6.97 13.93
N PHE A 222 12.81 6.94 14.58
CA PHE A 222 12.93 6.40 15.91
C PHE A 222 14.05 7.09 16.69
N GLY A 223 13.77 7.44 17.96
CA GLY A 223 14.75 8.11 18.83
C GLY A 223 15.20 9.48 18.30
N GLY A 224 14.30 10.20 17.60
CA GLY A 224 14.61 11.51 17.02
C GLY A 224 15.36 11.47 15.69
N ASP A 225 15.63 10.28 15.12
CA ASP A 225 16.37 10.13 13.88
C ASP A 225 15.75 9.08 12.94
N TRP A 226 16.12 9.15 11.67
CA TRP A 226 15.75 8.18 10.63
C TRP A 226 16.72 7.00 10.62
N LYS A 227 16.20 5.79 10.78
CA LYS A 227 17.00 4.55 10.76
C LYS A 227 16.59 3.68 9.58
N PRO A 228 17.56 3.17 8.79
CA PRO A 228 17.24 2.27 7.68
C PRO A 228 16.67 0.96 8.22
N VAL A 229 15.74 0.38 7.47
CA VAL A 229 15.13 -0.91 7.78
C VAL A 229 15.17 -1.84 6.57
N SER A 230 15.29 -3.13 6.85
CA SER A 230 15.22 -4.16 5.82
C SER A 230 13.80 -4.34 5.32
N GLU A 231 13.68 -4.71 4.05
CA GLU A 231 12.40 -5.04 3.40
C GLU A 231 12.32 -6.53 3.08
N THR A 232 11.09 -7.00 2.87
CA THR A 232 10.87 -8.31 2.28
C THR A 232 11.58 -8.41 0.92
N HIS A 233 12.35 -9.47 0.71
CA HIS A 233 13.03 -9.69 -0.57
C HIS A 233 12.01 -9.75 -1.71
N PRO A 234 12.20 -9.03 -2.84
CA PRO A 234 11.20 -8.89 -3.89
C PRO A 234 10.81 -10.22 -4.56
N THR A 235 11.70 -11.23 -4.56
CA THR A 235 11.37 -12.56 -5.09
C THR A 235 10.22 -13.22 -4.33
N MET A 236 10.02 -12.88 -3.05
CA MET A 236 8.88 -13.33 -2.25
C MET A 236 7.55 -12.73 -2.70
N LEU A 237 7.60 -11.62 -3.42
CA LEU A 237 6.43 -10.88 -3.88
C LEU A 237 6.14 -11.12 -5.34
N PHE A 238 7.19 -11.19 -6.16
CA PHE A 238 7.15 -11.41 -7.60
C PHE A 238 5.99 -10.60 -8.25
N SER A 239 5.17 -11.25 -9.06
CA SER A 239 4.00 -10.67 -9.75
C SER A 239 2.86 -10.20 -8.83
N ALA A 240 2.95 -10.46 -7.53
CA ALA A 240 2.01 -9.95 -6.53
C ALA A 240 2.45 -8.62 -5.91
N GLY A 241 3.74 -8.20 -6.08
CA GLY A 241 4.19 -7.03 -5.34
C GLY A 241 5.62 -6.55 -5.59
N ALA A 242 6.33 -7.01 -6.63
CA ALA A 242 7.75 -6.71 -6.80
C ALA A 242 8.06 -5.61 -7.85
N ILE A 243 7.08 -4.91 -8.38
CA ILE A 243 7.35 -3.79 -9.29
C ILE A 243 7.92 -2.61 -8.51
N VAL A 244 8.90 -1.96 -9.12
CA VAL A 244 9.46 -0.66 -8.75
C VAL A 244 8.99 0.37 -9.74
N SER A 245 8.57 1.55 -9.28
CA SER A 245 8.06 2.61 -10.14
C SER A 245 8.19 3.99 -9.48
N THR A 246 7.86 5.04 -10.23
CA THR A 246 7.67 6.40 -9.74
C THR A 246 6.18 6.76 -9.66
N PRO A 247 5.78 7.75 -8.85
CA PRO A 247 4.40 8.25 -8.87
C PRO A 247 3.96 8.77 -10.24
N GLY A 248 4.89 9.33 -11.02
CA GLY A 248 4.63 9.79 -12.39
C GLY A 248 4.26 8.65 -13.33
N ASP A 249 5.04 7.57 -13.31
CA ASP A 249 4.77 6.39 -14.12
C ASP A 249 3.50 5.67 -13.69
N MET A 250 3.24 5.58 -12.37
CA MET A 250 1.98 5.03 -11.88
C MET A 250 0.75 5.82 -12.35
N ALA A 251 0.83 7.16 -12.31
CA ALA A 251 -0.25 8.02 -12.80
C ALA A 251 -0.46 7.86 -14.33
N ARG A 252 0.63 7.71 -15.09
CA ARG A 252 0.58 7.43 -16.54
C ARG A 252 -0.01 6.06 -16.82
N PHE A 253 0.38 5.04 -16.05
CA PHE A 253 -0.16 3.68 -16.18
C PHE A 253 -1.67 3.65 -16.00
N ILE A 254 -2.19 4.19 -14.89
CA ILE A 254 -3.62 4.10 -14.60
C ILE A 254 -4.45 4.93 -15.60
N HIS A 255 -3.96 6.10 -16.00
CA HIS A 255 -4.61 6.90 -17.06
C HIS A 255 -4.65 6.13 -18.38
N ALA A 256 -3.53 5.55 -18.82
CA ALA A 256 -3.48 4.76 -20.06
C ALA A 256 -4.39 3.53 -20.01
N LEU A 257 -4.51 2.87 -18.85
CA LEU A 257 -5.43 1.74 -18.63
C LEU A 257 -6.88 2.18 -18.82
N PHE A 258 -7.30 3.30 -18.21
CA PHE A 258 -8.67 3.82 -18.31
C PHE A 258 -8.99 4.43 -19.68
N GLU A 259 -7.98 4.91 -20.40
CA GLU A 259 -8.14 5.39 -21.79
C GLU A 259 -8.12 4.26 -22.85
N GLY A 260 -8.11 2.99 -22.42
CA GLY A 260 -8.19 1.86 -23.34
C GLY A 260 -6.90 1.59 -24.13
N LYS A 261 -5.75 2.16 -23.73
CA LYS A 261 -4.46 1.96 -24.42
C LYS A 261 -3.82 0.60 -24.13
N LEU A 262 -4.23 -0.04 -23.03
CA LEU A 262 -3.65 -1.30 -22.58
C LEU A 262 -4.59 -2.50 -22.76
N VAL A 263 -5.88 -2.30 -22.52
CA VAL A 263 -6.95 -3.28 -22.71
C VAL A 263 -8.16 -2.59 -23.31
N SER A 264 -9.09 -3.35 -23.90
CA SER A 264 -10.34 -2.81 -24.43
C SER A 264 -11.23 -2.25 -23.32
N LYS A 265 -12.19 -1.38 -23.69
CA LYS A 265 -13.17 -0.86 -22.74
C LYS A 265 -13.97 -1.97 -22.07
N ASN A 266 -14.37 -2.99 -22.80
CA ASN A 266 -15.10 -4.15 -22.25
C ASN A 266 -14.28 -4.88 -21.20
N THR A 267 -12.99 -5.09 -21.45
CA THR A 267 -12.07 -5.71 -20.48
C THR A 267 -11.85 -4.85 -19.25
N LEU A 268 -11.71 -3.53 -19.44
CA LEU A 268 -11.62 -2.60 -18.30
C LEU A 268 -12.90 -2.62 -17.46
N ASP A 269 -14.08 -2.70 -18.09
CA ASP A 269 -15.35 -2.81 -17.37
C ASP A 269 -15.42 -4.10 -16.53
N HIS A 270 -14.87 -5.21 -17.02
CA HIS A 270 -14.69 -6.42 -16.20
C HIS A 270 -13.71 -6.19 -15.04
N MET A 271 -12.55 -5.54 -15.29
CA MET A 271 -11.57 -5.26 -14.25
C MET A 271 -12.15 -4.45 -13.08
N ARG A 272 -12.96 -3.44 -13.38
CA ARG A 272 -13.55 -2.54 -12.40
C ARG A 272 -14.89 -3.00 -11.82
N THR A 273 -15.41 -4.14 -12.26
CA THR A 273 -16.61 -4.75 -11.66
C THR A 273 -16.26 -5.33 -10.30
N MET A 274 -16.70 -4.66 -9.23
CA MET A 274 -16.40 -5.06 -7.85
C MET A 274 -17.34 -6.17 -7.39
N ARG A 275 -16.75 -7.22 -6.82
CA ARG A 275 -17.45 -8.28 -6.10
C ARG A 275 -16.81 -8.45 -4.73
N ASP A 276 -17.59 -8.23 -3.66
CA ASP A 276 -17.09 -8.24 -2.28
C ASP A 276 -15.90 -7.26 -2.05
N GLY A 277 -15.91 -6.11 -2.74
CA GLY A 277 -14.90 -5.06 -2.62
C GLY A 277 -13.66 -5.20 -3.50
N GLU A 278 -13.53 -6.31 -4.25
CA GLU A 278 -12.40 -6.58 -5.13
C GLU A 278 -12.85 -6.68 -6.59
N GLY A 279 -12.10 -6.02 -7.47
CA GLY A 279 -12.13 -6.23 -8.91
C GLY A 279 -10.93 -7.07 -9.36
N PHE A 280 -10.61 -7.07 -10.66
CA PHE A 280 -9.43 -7.78 -11.15
C PHE A 280 -8.18 -6.91 -10.95
N GLY A 281 -7.51 -7.13 -9.80
CA GLY A 281 -6.29 -6.42 -9.43
C GLY A 281 -6.50 -4.97 -8.97
N MET A 282 -7.72 -4.55 -8.73
CA MET A 282 -8.03 -3.20 -8.25
C MET A 282 -9.16 -3.21 -7.22
N VAL A 283 -9.20 -2.14 -6.44
CA VAL A 283 -10.24 -1.87 -5.45
C VAL A 283 -10.83 -0.48 -5.69
N THR A 284 -11.88 -0.14 -4.95
CA THR A 284 -12.45 1.21 -4.97
C THR A 284 -12.19 1.97 -3.68
N PHE A 285 -12.10 3.29 -3.81
CA PHE A 285 -12.02 4.24 -2.71
C PHE A 285 -13.11 5.30 -2.88
N THR A 286 -13.64 5.80 -1.77
CA THR A 286 -14.55 6.94 -1.80
C THR A 286 -13.84 8.15 -1.20
N PHE A 287 -13.55 9.14 -2.04
CA PHE A 287 -13.02 10.44 -1.63
C PHE A 287 -13.92 11.55 -2.15
N ALA A 288 -14.19 12.55 -1.33
CA ALA A 288 -15.00 13.71 -1.71
C ALA A 288 -16.38 13.34 -2.31
N GLY A 289 -16.94 12.18 -1.93
CA GLY A 289 -18.21 11.67 -2.48
C GLY A 289 -18.10 11.05 -3.88
N ARG A 290 -16.88 10.87 -4.41
CA ARG A 290 -16.58 10.28 -5.73
C ARG A 290 -15.94 8.92 -5.58
N THR A 291 -16.13 8.06 -6.58
CA THR A 291 -15.52 6.72 -6.63
C THR A 291 -14.21 6.79 -7.40
N PHE A 292 -13.13 6.41 -6.73
CA PHE A 292 -11.82 6.20 -7.31
C PHE A 292 -11.53 4.72 -7.44
N TYR A 293 -10.85 4.32 -8.50
CA TYR A 293 -10.37 2.97 -8.75
C TYR A 293 -8.86 2.94 -8.63
N GLY A 294 -8.31 1.86 -8.10
CA GLY A 294 -6.86 1.74 -7.96
C GLY A 294 -6.45 0.65 -6.98
N HIS A 295 -5.32 0.85 -6.31
CA HIS A 295 -4.84 -0.08 -5.29
C HIS A 295 -3.95 0.62 -4.27
N THR A 296 -3.80 0.02 -3.09
CA THR A 296 -2.93 0.51 -2.01
C THR A 296 -1.89 -0.51 -1.60
N VAL A 297 -0.87 -0.03 -0.91
CA VAL A 297 0.16 -0.83 -0.26
C VAL A 297 0.34 -0.41 1.19
N GLY A 298 0.35 -1.38 2.06
CA GLY A 298 0.62 -1.19 3.48
C GLY A 298 1.50 -2.30 4.03
N ALA A 299 2.56 -2.66 3.29
CA ALA A 299 3.52 -3.68 3.71
C ALA A 299 4.81 -3.05 4.23
N ASP A 300 5.50 -3.73 5.11
CA ASP A 300 6.76 -3.31 5.71
C ASP A 300 6.69 -1.84 6.21
N ASN A 301 7.72 -1.02 5.97
CA ASN A 301 7.75 0.39 6.34
C ASN A 301 7.59 1.34 5.14
N TYR A 302 7.24 0.81 3.98
CA TYR A 302 6.91 1.60 2.79
C TYR A 302 5.42 1.53 2.49
N GLY A 303 4.94 2.48 1.70
CA GLY A 303 3.56 2.51 1.26
C GLY A 303 3.43 3.13 -0.11
N ALA A 304 2.36 2.76 -0.79
CA ALA A 304 1.97 3.40 -2.03
C ALA A 304 0.45 3.47 -2.14
N TRP A 305 -0.01 4.46 -2.89
CA TRP A 305 -1.41 4.64 -3.21
C TRP A 305 -1.53 5.09 -4.65
N LEU A 306 -2.34 4.40 -5.41
CA LEU A 306 -2.70 4.78 -6.76
C LEU A 306 -4.23 4.82 -6.85
N ALA A 307 -4.77 5.96 -7.21
CA ALA A 307 -6.21 6.18 -7.33
C ALA A 307 -6.53 6.98 -8.60
N TYR A 308 -7.60 6.59 -9.28
CA TYR A 308 -8.08 7.23 -10.51
C TYR A 308 -9.59 7.48 -10.44
N GLU A 309 -9.98 8.71 -10.70
CA GLU A 309 -11.38 9.13 -10.85
C GLU A 309 -11.68 9.27 -12.35
N PRO A 310 -12.58 8.43 -12.90
CA PRO A 310 -12.75 8.33 -14.35
C PRO A 310 -13.44 9.53 -15.01
N GLU A 311 -14.36 10.22 -14.32
CA GLU A 311 -15.14 11.32 -14.90
C GLU A 311 -14.26 12.53 -15.21
N GLU A 312 -13.34 12.89 -14.29
CA GLU A 312 -12.39 13.97 -14.49
C GLU A 312 -11.04 13.50 -15.01
N LYS A 313 -10.87 12.19 -15.18
CA LYS A 313 -9.60 11.54 -15.55
C LYS A 313 -8.46 11.93 -14.61
N LEU A 314 -8.78 12.00 -13.32
CA LEU A 314 -7.87 12.41 -12.26
C LEU A 314 -7.10 11.21 -11.73
N ALA A 315 -5.78 11.24 -11.83
CA ALA A 315 -4.87 10.30 -11.20
C ALA A 315 -4.19 10.95 -9.98
N VAL A 316 -4.20 10.25 -8.85
CA VAL A 316 -3.43 10.60 -7.65
C VAL A 316 -2.55 9.42 -7.30
N ALA A 317 -1.24 9.61 -7.40
CA ALA A 317 -0.24 8.60 -7.09
C ALA A 317 0.68 9.12 -5.98
N TYR A 318 0.78 8.39 -4.88
CA TYR A 318 1.66 8.70 -3.76
C TYR A 318 2.48 7.47 -3.37
N THR A 319 3.77 7.68 -3.10
CA THR A 319 4.66 6.66 -2.57
C THR A 319 5.40 7.20 -1.36
N THR A 320 5.70 6.34 -0.39
CA THR A 320 6.51 6.70 0.78
C THR A 320 7.51 5.59 1.10
N ASN A 321 8.72 5.99 1.48
CA ASN A 321 9.76 5.12 1.99
C ASN A 321 9.92 5.22 3.52
N ALA A 322 9.02 5.95 4.18
CA ALA A 322 8.91 6.01 5.64
C ALA A 322 7.45 6.25 6.02
N LYS A 323 6.78 5.18 6.44
CA LYS A 323 5.35 5.19 6.77
C LYS A 323 5.13 5.58 8.23
N ILE A 324 5.16 6.88 8.54
CA ILE A 324 4.88 7.43 9.88
C ILE A 324 3.44 7.95 9.93
N TYR A 325 3.09 8.91 9.07
CA TYR A 325 1.73 9.40 8.96
C TYR A 325 0.92 8.48 8.01
N PRO A 326 -0.36 8.17 8.32
CA PRO A 326 -1.14 7.25 7.49
C PRO A 326 -1.27 7.73 6.05
N VAL A 327 -0.85 6.88 5.12
CA VAL A 327 -0.88 7.18 3.68
C VAL A 327 -2.28 7.56 3.21
N GLY A 328 -3.32 6.89 3.71
CA GLY A 328 -4.71 7.21 3.40
C GLY A 328 -5.11 8.63 3.82
N ASN A 329 -4.59 9.15 4.94
CA ASN A 329 -4.85 10.52 5.37
C ASN A 329 -4.13 11.54 4.49
N ILE A 330 -2.92 11.21 4.00
CA ILE A 330 -2.21 12.06 3.03
C ILE A 330 -3.03 12.15 1.74
N VAL A 331 -3.43 11.02 1.18
CA VAL A 331 -4.19 10.99 -0.08
C VAL A 331 -5.57 11.65 0.07
N SER A 332 -6.27 11.40 1.18
CA SER A 332 -7.55 12.08 1.46
C SER A 332 -7.38 13.61 1.53
N GLY A 333 -6.35 14.08 2.26
CA GLY A 333 -6.05 15.52 2.32
C GLY A 333 -5.71 16.13 0.96
N VAL A 334 -4.93 15.42 0.15
CA VAL A 334 -4.61 15.82 -1.23
C VAL A 334 -5.88 15.94 -2.08
N VAL A 335 -6.78 14.96 -1.99
CA VAL A 335 -8.05 14.97 -2.75
C VAL A 335 -8.99 16.07 -2.24
N ASP A 336 -9.08 16.29 -0.92
CA ASP A 336 -9.89 17.39 -0.37
C ASP A 336 -9.36 18.76 -0.84
N ILE A 337 -8.04 18.97 -0.86
CA ILE A 337 -7.43 20.19 -1.39
C ILE A 337 -7.70 20.33 -2.90
N TYR A 338 -7.57 19.23 -3.66
CA TYR A 338 -7.84 19.25 -5.10
C TYR A 338 -9.28 19.68 -5.42
N TYR A 339 -10.26 19.19 -4.63
CA TYR A 339 -11.68 19.55 -4.79
C TYR A 339 -12.10 20.78 -4.00
N HIS A 340 -11.16 21.57 -3.47
CA HIS A 340 -11.40 22.77 -2.64
C HIS A 340 -12.38 22.51 -1.49
N ARG A 341 -12.33 21.31 -0.91
CA ARG A 341 -13.11 20.97 0.28
C ARG A 341 -12.40 21.48 1.54
N PRO A 342 -13.14 21.72 2.62
CA PRO A 342 -12.53 22.06 3.89
C PRO A 342 -11.53 20.99 4.33
N PHE A 343 -10.25 21.33 4.40
CA PHE A 343 -9.17 20.49 4.89
C PHE A 343 -8.32 21.30 5.87
N GLN A 344 -8.28 20.85 7.11
CA GLN A 344 -7.40 21.44 8.11
C GLN A 344 -6.06 20.70 8.08
N ILE A 345 -4.98 21.42 7.76
CA ILE A 345 -3.62 20.85 7.84
C ILE A 345 -3.36 20.49 9.31
N PRO A 346 -3.03 19.22 9.61
CA PRO A 346 -2.83 18.80 10.99
C PRO A 346 -1.61 19.49 11.62
N ALA A 347 -1.69 19.82 12.90
CA ALA A 347 -0.58 20.46 13.60
C ALA A 347 0.63 19.54 13.71
N LEU A 348 0.41 18.22 13.85
CA LEU A 348 1.43 17.16 13.96
C LEU A 348 2.45 17.43 15.07
N GLU A 349 2.00 18.01 16.16
CA GLU A 349 2.86 18.32 17.29
C GLU A 349 3.09 17.10 18.15
N SER A 350 4.35 16.92 18.58
CA SER A 350 4.75 15.93 19.56
C SER A 350 5.61 16.58 20.63
N ILE A 351 5.57 16.02 21.82
CA ILE A 351 6.42 16.47 22.95
C ILE A 351 7.38 15.36 23.33
N VAL A 352 8.49 15.73 23.94
CA VAL A 352 9.38 14.78 24.62
C VAL A 352 8.92 14.67 26.07
N VAL A 353 8.56 13.46 26.48
CA VAL A 353 8.19 13.17 27.87
C VAL A 353 9.40 12.65 28.63
N ASN A 354 9.55 13.07 29.87
CA ASN A 354 10.63 12.59 30.74
C ASN A 354 10.55 11.05 30.89
N PRO A 355 11.67 10.33 30.73
CA PRO A 355 11.72 8.88 30.91
C PRO A 355 11.13 8.39 32.24
N ASP A 356 11.33 9.09 33.34
CA ASP A 356 10.78 8.72 34.65
C ASP A 356 9.23 8.75 34.68
N VAL A 357 8.61 9.61 33.88
CA VAL A 357 7.15 9.64 33.68
C VAL A 357 6.71 8.46 32.88
N LEU A 358 7.45 8.14 31.80
CA LEU A 358 7.15 7.02 30.91
C LEU A 358 7.23 5.66 31.61
N ASP A 359 8.13 5.51 32.59
CA ASP A 359 8.29 4.29 33.39
C ASP A 359 6.99 3.90 34.12
N ARG A 360 6.17 4.89 34.47
CA ARG A 360 4.85 4.63 35.10
C ARG A 360 3.90 3.88 34.18
N TYR A 361 4.07 4.03 32.88
CA TYR A 361 3.20 3.45 31.85
C TYR A 361 3.70 2.09 31.31
N VAL A 362 4.96 1.74 31.57
CA VAL A 362 5.53 0.45 31.17
C VAL A 362 4.87 -0.69 31.93
N GLY A 363 4.44 -1.73 31.21
CA GLY A 363 3.81 -2.91 31.83
C GLY A 363 3.00 -3.75 30.86
N VAL A 364 2.36 -4.77 31.42
CA VAL A 364 1.41 -5.64 30.73
C VAL A 364 0.00 -5.14 31.06
N TYR A 365 -0.84 -5.09 30.05
CA TYR A 365 -2.20 -4.56 30.13
C TYR A 365 -3.21 -5.57 29.61
N SER A 366 -4.30 -5.76 30.35
CA SER A 366 -5.38 -6.69 30.02
C SER A 366 -6.74 -6.01 29.94
N ILE A 367 -7.65 -6.63 29.20
CA ILE A 367 -9.08 -6.29 29.21
C ILE A 367 -9.81 -7.43 29.93
N PRO A 368 -10.71 -7.18 30.87
CA PRO A 368 -11.49 -8.21 31.54
C PRO A 368 -12.17 -9.15 30.52
N GLY A 369 -11.95 -10.45 30.66
CA GLY A 369 -12.53 -11.47 29.79
C GLY A 369 -11.82 -11.69 28.44
N ALA A 370 -10.75 -10.98 28.13
CA ALA A 370 -9.94 -11.20 26.93
C ALA A 370 -8.66 -11.99 27.26
N PRO A 371 -8.35 -13.10 26.56
CA PRO A 371 -7.18 -13.93 26.85
C PRO A 371 -5.87 -13.28 26.41
N ALA A 372 -5.90 -12.40 25.42
CA ALA A 372 -4.71 -11.76 24.87
C ALA A 372 -4.42 -10.42 25.56
N LYS A 373 -3.14 -10.19 25.88
CA LYS A 373 -2.65 -9.03 26.63
C LYS A 373 -1.88 -8.09 25.73
N ALA A 374 -2.02 -6.79 25.96
CA ALA A 374 -1.17 -5.76 25.38
C ALA A 374 0.10 -5.60 26.24
N ARG A 375 1.17 -5.14 25.61
CA ARG A 375 2.40 -4.77 26.34
C ARG A 375 2.80 -3.33 25.97
N VAL A 376 3.19 -2.56 26.99
CA VAL A 376 3.82 -1.27 26.83
C VAL A 376 5.26 -1.37 27.33
N THR A 377 6.19 -1.00 26.47
CA THR A 377 7.63 -0.97 26.77
C THR A 377 8.18 0.41 26.47
N ARG A 378 9.40 0.70 26.92
CA ARG A 378 10.09 1.97 26.69
C ARG A 378 11.51 1.74 26.16
N ASP A 379 11.92 2.60 25.24
CA ASP A 379 13.32 2.79 24.88
C ASP A 379 13.60 4.30 24.79
N GLY A 380 14.55 4.77 25.59
CA GLY A 380 14.80 6.21 25.74
C GLY A 380 13.54 6.99 26.18
N SER A 381 13.17 8.00 25.43
CA SER A 381 11.97 8.84 25.62
C SER A 381 10.76 8.38 24.79
N THR A 382 10.75 7.15 24.29
CA THR A 382 9.67 6.63 23.43
C THR A 382 8.99 5.42 24.08
N LEU A 383 7.66 5.46 24.20
CA LEU A 383 6.85 4.28 24.53
C LEU A 383 6.55 3.47 23.28
N PHE A 384 6.50 2.17 23.46
CA PHE A 384 6.10 1.20 22.44
C PHE A 384 4.86 0.45 22.92
N PHE A 385 3.91 0.30 22.03
CA PHE A 385 2.70 -0.49 22.27
C PHE A 385 2.70 -1.74 21.40
N GLN A 386 2.63 -2.89 22.02
CA GLN A 386 2.42 -4.18 21.38
C GLN A 386 0.95 -4.57 21.57
N PRO A 387 0.16 -4.60 20.48
CA PRO A 387 -1.24 -5.00 20.55
C PRO A 387 -1.41 -6.46 21.00
N PRO A 388 -2.57 -6.81 21.59
CA PRO A 388 -2.88 -8.19 21.94
C PRO A 388 -2.78 -9.13 20.72
N GLY A 389 -2.00 -10.22 20.86
CA GLY A 389 -1.82 -11.23 19.82
C GLY A 389 -0.81 -10.87 18.72
N GLU A 390 -0.23 -9.67 18.76
CA GLU A 390 0.81 -9.25 17.81
C GLU A 390 2.22 -9.55 18.33
N SER A 391 3.13 -9.86 17.41
CA SER A 391 4.54 -10.13 17.74
C SER A 391 5.41 -8.86 17.77
N SER A 392 4.92 -7.76 17.17
CA SER A 392 5.68 -6.52 17.00
C SER A 392 5.06 -5.39 17.81
N ALA A 393 5.91 -4.57 18.44
CA ALA A 393 5.52 -3.34 19.09
C ALA A 393 5.65 -2.16 18.13
N VAL A 394 4.78 -1.17 18.28
CA VAL A 394 4.80 0.08 17.50
C VAL A 394 5.13 1.26 18.40
N PRO A 395 5.96 2.23 17.97
CA PRO A 395 6.26 3.41 18.76
C PRO A 395 5.01 4.29 18.88
N LEU A 396 4.84 4.85 20.08
CA LEU A 396 3.82 5.84 20.38
C LEU A 396 4.43 7.23 20.41
N GLU A 397 3.74 8.19 19.85
CA GLU A 397 4.13 9.58 19.88
C GLU A 397 3.39 10.32 21.00
N ALA A 398 4.13 11.01 21.84
CA ALA A 398 3.54 11.78 22.93
C ALA A 398 2.94 13.10 22.42
N THR A 399 1.70 13.38 22.78
CA THR A 399 1.00 14.65 22.52
C THR A 399 0.73 15.42 23.83
N ALA A 400 0.76 14.73 24.96
CA ALA A 400 0.81 15.27 26.32
C ALA A 400 1.57 14.28 27.22
N GLU A 401 1.84 14.63 28.46
CA GLU A 401 2.55 13.75 29.41
C GLU A 401 1.88 12.38 29.55
N ASP A 402 0.55 12.36 29.56
CA ASP A 402 -0.30 11.18 29.71
C ASP A 402 -1.01 10.74 28.43
N LYS A 403 -0.78 11.46 27.31
CA LYS A 403 -1.43 11.18 26.02
C LYS A 403 -0.44 10.90 24.93
N PHE A 404 -0.70 9.80 24.26
CA PHE A 404 0.11 9.33 23.16
C PHE A 404 -0.78 9.01 21.97
N GLN A 405 -0.19 8.97 20.81
CA GLN A 405 -0.92 8.60 19.60
C GLN A 405 -0.11 7.64 18.74
N LEU A 406 -0.84 6.78 18.04
CA LEU A 406 -0.40 6.18 16.81
C LEU A 406 -1.15 6.95 15.73
N GLU A 407 -0.46 7.89 15.07
CA GLU A 407 -1.04 8.93 14.23
C GLU A 407 -2.09 8.40 13.26
N GLY A 408 -3.31 8.99 13.31
CA GLY A 408 -4.44 8.58 12.48
C GLY A 408 -5.04 7.19 12.74
N VAL A 409 -4.49 6.42 13.70
CA VAL A 409 -4.91 5.05 14.02
C VAL A 409 -5.56 4.97 15.40
N ALA A 410 -4.90 5.49 16.43
CA ALA A 410 -5.36 5.39 17.80
C ALA A 410 -4.80 6.51 18.68
N VAL A 411 -5.58 6.92 19.69
CA VAL A 411 -5.13 7.78 20.79
C VAL A 411 -5.11 6.94 22.05
N PHE A 412 -3.99 7.03 22.79
CA PHE A 412 -3.75 6.35 24.06
C PHE A 412 -3.75 7.38 25.17
N THR A 413 -4.51 7.17 26.21
CA THR A 413 -4.49 8.01 27.42
C THR A 413 -4.17 7.11 28.60
N PHE A 414 -3.11 7.45 29.34
CA PHE A 414 -2.69 6.72 30.53
C PHE A 414 -3.17 7.43 31.80
N ASP A 415 -3.75 6.67 32.71
CA ASP A 415 -4.08 7.09 34.07
C ASP A 415 -3.26 6.23 35.05
N ALA A 416 -2.08 6.74 35.43
CA ALA A 416 -1.18 6.00 36.29
C ALA A 416 -1.76 5.77 37.70
N ALA A 417 -2.65 6.67 38.19
CA ALA A 417 -3.27 6.50 39.48
C ALA A 417 -4.28 5.35 39.53
N LYS A 418 -4.90 5.06 38.39
CA LYS A 418 -5.85 3.93 38.22
C LYS A 418 -5.23 2.69 37.62
N ASN A 419 -3.95 2.72 37.25
CA ASN A 419 -3.29 1.66 36.50
C ASN A 419 -4.05 1.33 35.20
N GLN A 420 -4.52 2.36 34.47
CA GLN A 420 -5.34 2.20 33.29
C GLN A 420 -4.71 2.85 32.05
N MET A 421 -4.97 2.23 30.91
CA MET A 421 -4.68 2.78 29.58
C MET A 421 -5.96 2.71 28.75
N THR A 422 -6.42 3.86 28.28
CA THR A 422 -7.56 3.98 27.38
C THR A 422 -7.05 4.08 25.95
N VAL A 423 -7.54 3.23 25.06
CA VAL A 423 -7.21 3.25 23.62
C VAL A 423 -8.46 3.58 22.81
N LYS A 424 -8.48 4.76 22.22
CA LYS A 424 -9.56 5.25 21.36
C LYS A 424 -9.19 5.09 19.88
N ARG A 425 -10.05 4.41 19.13
CA ARG A 425 -9.92 4.19 17.67
C ARG A 425 -11.21 4.63 16.96
N ARG A 426 -11.20 4.65 15.62
CA ARG A 426 -12.35 5.03 14.79
C ARG A 426 -13.64 4.21 15.08
N GLY A 427 -13.51 2.98 15.62
CA GLY A 427 -14.62 2.07 15.96
C GLY A 427 -14.99 2.03 17.44
N GLY A 428 -14.48 2.93 18.29
CA GLY A 428 -14.80 2.96 19.72
C GLY A 428 -13.57 3.09 20.62
N GLU A 429 -13.83 2.96 21.91
CA GLU A 429 -12.85 3.09 22.98
C GLU A 429 -12.75 1.78 23.76
N ARG A 430 -11.53 1.44 24.20
CA ARG A 430 -11.26 0.29 25.06
C ARG A 430 -10.38 0.69 26.22
N VAL A 431 -10.74 0.25 27.41
CA VAL A 431 -9.96 0.46 28.63
C VAL A 431 -9.22 -0.83 28.96
N PHE A 432 -7.93 -0.71 29.15
CA PHE A 432 -7.02 -1.75 29.58
C PHE A 432 -6.57 -1.47 31.02
N THR A 433 -6.45 -2.49 31.85
CA THR A 433 -5.91 -2.38 33.20
C THR A 433 -4.51 -2.98 33.23
N LYS A 434 -3.56 -2.24 33.83
CA LYS A 434 -2.19 -2.70 34.04
C LYS A 434 -2.18 -3.83 35.06
N GLU A 435 -1.49 -4.90 34.74
CA GLU A 435 -1.28 -6.03 35.66
C GLU A 435 -0.18 -5.66 36.68
N GLU A 436 -0.30 -6.16 37.90
CA GLU A 436 0.71 -6.00 38.98
C GLU A 436 2.01 -6.75 38.68
#